data_17814c48a5ed013e9028a129ca415273
#
_entry.id   17814c48a5ed013e9028a129ca415273
#
_cell.length_a   1.000
_cell.length_b   1.000
_cell.length_c   1.000
_cell.angle_alpha   90.00
_cell.angle_beta   90.00
_cell.angle_gamma   90.00
#
_symmetry.space_group_name_H-M   'P 1'
#
loop_
_entity.id
_entity.type
_entity.pdbx_description
1 polymer ?
#
loop_
_entity_poly.entity_id
_entity_poly.type
_entity_poly.pdbx_seq_one_letter_code
_entity_poly.pdbx_strand_id
1 'polypeptide(L)' 'MPHVVVKLAPGSSEEQKNQLAEVIVKDVMRILDRKEEVISVALEEVDPKDWTDKVYIPDIQGRWNMLYKKPGYNPFEN' A
#
# COMPACT_ATOMS: atom_id res chain seq x y z
N MET A 1 -9.87 2.11 -14.46
CA MET A 1 -8.80 2.88 -13.86
C MET A 1 -8.71 2.62 -12.37
N PRO A 2 -8.11 1.53 -11.86
CA PRO A 2 -7.56 1.61 -10.52
C PRO A 2 -6.07 1.92 -10.54
N HIS A 3 -5.64 2.69 -9.55
CA HIS A 3 -4.24 2.96 -9.26
C HIS A 3 -3.97 2.57 -7.82
N VAL A 4 -3.03 1.67 -7.59
CA VAL A 4 -2.70 1.14 -6.26
C VAL A 4 -1.32 1.64 -5.86
N VAL A 5 -1.22 2.18 -4.66
CA VAL A 5 0.06 2.58 -4.09
C VAL A 5 0.29 1.77 -2.82
N VAL A 6 1.43 1.10 -2.75
CA VAL A 6 1.85 0.38 -1.56
C VAL A 6 3.01 1.16 -0.93
N LYS A 7 2.81 1.67 0.27
CA LYS A 7 3.89 2.30 1.04
C LYS A 7 4.41 1.30 2.04
N LEU A 8 5.71 1.10 2.07
CA LEU A 8 6.34 0.07 2.89
C LEU A 8 7.73 0.51 3.32
N ALA A 9 8.21 -0.07 4.42
CA ALA A 9 9.58 0.15 4.86
C ALA A 9 10.55 -0.55 3.91
N PRO A 10 11.80 -0.07 3.78
CA PRO A 10 12.83 -0.76 3.01
C PRO A 10 13.11 -2.16 3.54
N GLY A 11 13.68 -3.02 2.71
CA GLY A 11 14.09 -4.37 3.10
C GLY A 11 13.57 -5.46 2.19
N SER A 12 12.58 -5.17 1.36
CA SER A 12 12.08 -6.14 0.39
C SER A 12 12.98 -6.16 -0.84
N SER A 13 13.17 -7.34 -1.41
CA SER A 13 13.93 -7.48 -2.66
C SER A 13 13.13 -6.97 -3.85
N GLU A 14 13.82 -6.69 -4.95
CA GLU A 14 13.15 -6.34 -6.19
C GLU A 14 12.23 -7.44 -6.67
N GLU A 15 12.66 -8.70 -6.49
CA GLU A 15 11.84 -9.87 -6.84
C GLU A 15 10.54 -9.90 -6.05
N GLN A 16 10.60 -9.65 -4.74
CA GLN A 16 9.41 -9.59 -3.89
C GLN A 16 8.48 -8.46 -4.31
N LYS A 17 9.02 -7.30 -4.61
CA LYS A 17 8.23 -6.14 -5.04
C LYS A 17 7.55 -6.39 -6.39
N ASN A 18 8.27 -6.97 -7.33
CA ASN A 18 7.71 -7.33 -8.64
C ASN A 18 6.60 -8.37 -8.50
N GLN A 19 6.80 -9.38 -7.67
CA GLN A 19 5.80 -10.40 -7.42
C GLN A 19 4.55 -9.82 -6.78
N LEU A 20 4.72 -8.93 -5.79
CA LEU A 20 3.58 -8.29 -5.14
C LEU A 20 2.77 -7.46 -6.14
N ALA A 21 3.45 -6.65 -6.95
CA ALA A 21 2.78 -5.84 -7.97
C ALA A 21 2.01 -6.71 -8.96
N GLU A 22 2.61 -7.81 -9.41
CA GLU A 22 1.97 -8.74 -10.35
C GLU A 22 0.72 -9.37 -9.76
N VAL A 23 0.77 -9.80 -8.50
CA VAL A 23 -0.39 -10.41 -7.83
C VAL A 23 -1.49 -9.37 -7.62
N ILE A 24 -1.12 -8.15 -7.24
CA ILE A 24 -2.11 -7.06 -7.08
C ILE A 24 -2.85 -6.82 -8.39
N VAL A 25 -2.13 -6.75 -9.52
CA VAL A 25 -2.76 -6.55 -10.83
C VAL A 25 -3.73 -7.68 -11.14
N LYS A 26 -3.31 -8.93 -10.94
CA LYS A 26 -4.16 -10.09 -11.20
C LYS A 26 -5.42 -10.10 -10.33
N ASP A 27 -5.29 -9.74 -9.06
CA ASP A 27 -6.42 -9.70 -8.16
C ASP A 27 -7.40 -8.59 -8.54
N VAL A 28 -6.90 -7.42 -8.89
CA VAL A 28 -7.75 -6.31 -9.33
C VAL A 28 -8.52 -6.71 -10.60
N MET A 29 -7.83 -7.34 -11.55
CA MET A 29 -8.48 -7.82 -12.78
C MET A 29 -9.62 -8.79 -12.46
N ARG A 30 -9.35 -9.74 -11.58
CA ARG A 30 -10.29 -10.80 -11.22
C ARG A 30 -11.48 -10.29 -10.41
N ILE A 31 -11.19 -9.47 -9.39
CA ILE A 31 -12.21 -9.07 -8.42
C ILE A 31 -13.04 -7.90 -8.94
N LEU A 32 -12.41 -6.93 -9.59
CA LEU A 32 -13.07 -5.72 -10.05
C LEU A 32 -13.47 -5.77 -11.53
N ASP A 33 -13.12 -6.86 -12.22
CA ASP A 33 -13.39 -7.03 -13.65
C ASP A 33 -12.86 -5.85 -14.46
N ARG A 34 -11.54 -5.64 -14.36
CA ARG A 34 -10.84 -4.57 -15.07
C ARG A 34 -9.76 -5.16 -15.97
N LYS A 35 -9.47 -4.48 -17.07
CA LYS A 35 -8.41 -4.86 -17.99
C LYS A 35 -7.06 -4.46 -17.42
N GLU A 36 -6.04 -5.27 -17.70
CA GLU A 36 -4.68 -5.00 -17.24
C GLU A 36 -4.19 -3.60 -17.60
N GLU A 37 -4.51 -3.15 -18.81
CA GLU A 37 -4.01 -1.87 -19.34
C GLU A 37 -4.46 -0.62 -18.56
N VAL A 38 -5.52 -0.74 -17.75
CA VAL A 38 -6.01 0.41 -16.96
C VAL A 38 -5.56 0.37 -15.51
N ILE A 39 -4.77 -0.65 -15.13
CA ILE A 39 -4.32 -0.85 -13.75
C ILE A 39 -2.86 -0.42 -13.63
N SER A 40 -2.56 0.37 -12.62
CA SER A 40 -1.19 0.75 -12.29
C SER A 40 -0.91 0.48 -10.82
N VAL A 41 0.33 0.11 -10.52
CA VAL A 41 0.78 -0.19 -9.16
C VAL A 41 2.12 0.50 -8.92
N ALA A 42 2.21 1.27 -7.86
CA ALA A 42 3.46 1.87 -7.41
C ALA A 42 3.80 1.34 -6.03
N LEU A 43 5.08 1.16 -5.77
CA LEU A 43 5.59 0.83 -4.45
C LEU A 43 6.54 1.95 -4.02
N GLU A 44 6.26 2.54 -2.87
CA GLU A 44 7.05 3.64 -2.32
C GLU A 44 7.69 3.19 -1.02
N GLU A 45 9.02 3.20 -0.98
CA GLU A 45 9.74 2.89 0.26
C GLU A 45 9.82 4.13 1.12
N VAL A 46 9.46 3.99 2.40
CA VAL A 46 9.49 5.07 3.39
C VAL A 46 10.35 4.61 4.55
N ASP A 47 11.32 5.43 4.93
CA ASP A 47 12.19 5.14 6.07
C ASP A 47 11.32 4.99 7.34
N PRO A 48 11.57 3.97 8.19
CA PRO A 48 10.79 3.79 9.42
C PRO A 48 10.76 5.02 10.32
N LYS A 49 11.82 5.83 10.35
CA LYS A 49 11.86 7.05 11.17
C LYS A 49 10.85 8.10 10.67
N ASP A 50 10.46 8.03 9.40
CA ASP A 50 9.53 8.97 8.78
C ASP A 50 8.12 8.40 8.69
N TRP A 51 7.90 7.14 9.09
CA TRP A 51 6.64 6.45 8.88
C TRP A 51 5.46 7.16 9.55
N THR A 52 5.62 7.53 10.81
CA THR A 52 4.56 8.19 11.56
C THR A 52 4.12 9.49 10.88
N ASP A 53 5.08 10.34 10.52
CA ASP A 53 4.77 11.65 9.97
C ASP A 53 4.33 11.60 8.50
N LYS A 54 4.89 10.69 7.71
CA LYS A 54 4.63 10.65 6.28
C LYS A 54 3.54 9.66 5.86
N VAL A 55 3.28 8.65 6.68
CA VAL A 55 2.29 7.62 6.34
C VAL A 55 1.19 7.53 7.38
N TYR A 56 1.55 7.28 8.64
CA TYR A 56 0.52 7.01 9.65
C TYR A 56 -0.44 8.19 9.82
N ILE A 57 0.09 9.38 10.04
CA ILE A 57 -0.76 10.55 10.27
C ILE A 57 -1.59 10.90 9.04
N PRO A 58 -1.00 11.13 7.85
CA PRO A 58 -1.81 11.55 6.71
C PRO A 58 -2.67 10.45 6.09
N ASP A 59 -2.16 9.24 5.99
CA ASP A 59 -2.81 8.18 5.19
C ASP A 59 -3.65 7.23 6.02
N ILE A 60 -3.29 7.02 7.28
CA ILE A 60 -3.96 6.04 8.14
C ILE A 60 -4.88 6.77 9.13
N GLN A 61 -4.32 7.57 10.02
CA GLN A 61 -5.10 8.32 11.00
C GLN A 61 -6.02 9.34 10.31
N GLY A 62 -5.48 10.09 9.35
CA GLY A 62 -6.22 11.10 8.61
C GLY A 62 -7.31 10.55 7.70
N ARG A 63 -7.28 9.24 7.41
CA ARG A 63 -8.25 8.58 6.55
C ARG A 63 -8.91 7.39 7.23
N TRP A 64 -9.00 7.45 8.53
CA TRP A 64 -9.45 6.30 9.35
C TRP A 64 -10.76 5.68 8.87
N ASN A 65 -11.73 6.54 8.52
CA ASN A 65 -13.04 6.06 8.07
C ASN A 65 -13.04 5.47 6.66
N MET A 66 -11.95 5.62 5.93
CA MET A 66 -11.81 5.06 4.58
C MET A 66 -11.07 3.73 4.57
N LEU A 67 -10.52 3.31 5.71
CA LEU A 67 -9.74 2.09 5.77
C LEU A 67 -10.65 0.88 5.78
N TYR A 68 -10.44 -0.03 4.84
CA TYR A 68 -11.11 -1.32 4.81
C TYR A 68 -10.42 -2.34 5.70
N LYS A 69 -9.15 -2.11 6.02
CA LYS A 69 -8.37 -2.90 6.97
C LYS A 69 -7.60 -1.91 7.84
N LYS A 70 -7.91 -1.90 9.12
CA LYS A 70 -7.21 -1.02 10.07
C LYS A 70 -5.99 -1.74 10.63
N PRO A 71 -4.89 -0.99 10.92
CA PRO A 71 -3.72 -1.62 11.50
C PRO A 71 -3.97 -2.04 12.96
N GLY A 72 -3.21 -3.05 13.38
CA GLY A 72 -3.25 -3.50 14.77
C GLY A 72 -2.24 -2.79 15.66
N TYR A 73 -1.60 -1.74 15.17
CA TYR A 73 -0.63 -0.95 15.95
C TYR A 73 -1.03 0.52 15.99
N ASN A 74 -0.49 1.22 16.99
CA ASN A 74 -0.64 2.67 17.12
C ASN A 74 0.72 3.22 17.56
N PRO A 75 1.38 4.07 16.76
CA PRO A 75 2.72 4.58 17.09
C PRO A 75 2.73 5.55 18.27
N PHE A 76 1.56 5.99 18.73
CA PHE A 76 1.44 6.90 19.86
C PHE A 76 1.19 6.17 21.19
N GLU A 77 1.05 4.84 21.15
CA GLU A 77 0.88 4.02 22.34
C GLU A 77 2.16 3.26 22.66
N ASN A 78 2.47 3.16 23.94
CA ASN A 78 3.63 2.41 24.43
C ASN A 78 3.31 0.95 24.62
#